data_adddd55efa129279c89162fda6564237
#
_entry.id   adddd55efa129279c89162fda6564237
#
_cell.length_a   1.000
_cell.length_b   1.000
_cell.length_c   1.000
_cell.angle_alpha   90.00
_cell.angle_beta   90.00
_cell.angle_gamma   90.00
#
_symmetry.space_group_name_H-M   'P 1'
#
loop_
_entity.id
_entity.type
_entity.pdbx_description
1 polymer ?
#
loop_
_entity_poly.entity_id
_entity_poly.type
_entity_poly.pdbx_seq_one_letter_code
_entity_poly.pdbx_strand_id
1 'polypeptide(L)'
;NDVDSALADIIAYNAADSIDNVVGQVLSAGTNVIYSNGPSGTVPTASSGILPVDTMTVADIRNAVVSLRTNKALPRMGELYAAYLHPRQSADLRAETGTGGFQELTKYVERTPFVAGAVGVIEGAFIVETPRVLNGLKLSTGITPTVAITNVALTSNVVTITTAVAHGLGTGQVVTVAATTNTGVNGTFTITGTTSTTFTYALTASNITSVADTGTVTFTNNYRAIVAGREALAEAQAADISTVIGPEIDALRRFRTIGWYYFGGFARLREAALYRIESAATNG
;
A
#
# COMPACT_ATOMS: atom_id res chain seq x y z
N ASN A 1 29.72 -2.10 -26.09
CA ASN A 1 29.85 -1.13 -24.99
C ASN A 1 28.49 -0.56 -24.54
N ASP A 2 27.48 -0.51 -25.45
CA ASP A 2 26.13 -0.01 -25.07
C ASP A 2 25.38 -0.97 -24.16
N VAL A 3 25.67 -2.26 -24.22
CA VAL A 3 25.03 -3.28 -23.38
C VAL A 3 25.42 -3.13 -21.91
N ASP A 4 26.65 -2.72 -21.63
CA ASP A 4 27.14 -2.55 -20.26
C ASP A 4 26.48 -1.36 -19.57
N SER A 5 26.21 -0.27 -20.30
CA SER A 5 25.51 0.91 -19.76
C SER A 5 24.04 0.59 -19.48
N ALA A 6 23.34 -0.05 -20.41
CA ALA A 6 21.95 -0.44 -20.24
C ALA A 6 21.79 -1.45 -19.06
N LEU A 7 22.73 -2.36 -18.87
CA LEU A 7 22.71 -3.29 -17.76
C LEU A 7 22.97 -2.60 -16.42
N ALA A 8 23.87 -1.63 -16.38
CA ALA A 8 24.14 -0.82 -15.20
C ALA A 8 22.90 -0.02 -14.78
N ASP A 9 22.15 0.57 -15.71
CA ASP A 9 20.90 1.30 -15.45
C ASP A 9 19.81 0.37 -14.89
N ILE A 10 19.66 -0.84 -15.44
CA ILE A 10 18.70 -1.84 -14.93
C ILE A 10 19.05 -2.24 -13.49
N ILE A 11 20.32 -2.44 -13.18
CA ILE A 11 20.79 -2.82 -11.85
C ILE A 11 20.61 -1.67 -10.87
N ALA A 12 20.92 -0.43 -11.27
CA ALA A 12 20.70 0.75 -10.44
C ALA A 12 19.19 0.95 -10.12
N TYR A 13 18.32 0.76 -11.12
CA TYR A 13 16.87 0.80 -10.91
C TYR A 13 16.41 -0.30 -9.95
N ASN A 14 16.90 -1.53 -10.09
CA ASN A 14 16.57 -2.64 -9.20
C ASN A 14 17.01 -2.37 -7.75
N ALA A 15 18.20 -1.78 -7.57
CA ALA A 15 18.69 -1.38 -6.26
C ALA A 15 17.78 -0.33 -5.61
N ALA A 16 17.43 0.73 -6.35
CA ALA A 16 16.53 1.78 -5.87
C ALA A 16 15.15 1.22 -5.51
N ASP A 17 14.58 0.35 -6.37
CA ASP A 17 13.29 -0.28 -6.13
C ASP A 17 13.30 -1.16 -4.87
N SER A 18 14.37 -1.92 -4.67
CA SER A 18 14.53 -2.79 -3.49
C SER A 18 14.60 -1.99 -2.19
N ILE A 19 15.34 -0.87 -2.19
CA ILE A 19 15.46 0.00 -1.01
C ILE A 19 14.14 0.71 -0.72
N ASP A 20 13.48 1.26 -1.74
CA ASP A 20 12.16 1.90 -1.58
C ASP A 20 11.13 0.93 -1.00
N ASN A 21 11.17 -0.34 -1.41
CA ASN A 21 10.31 -1.38 -0.87
C ASN A 21 10.55 -1.63 0.63
N VAL A 22 11.81 -1.70 1.05
CA VAL A 22 12.17 -1.87 2.47
C VAL A 22 11.72 -0.65 3.29
N VAL A 23 12.01 0.55 2.80
CA VAL A 23 11.57 1.82 3.44
C VAL A 23 10.05 1.87 3.56
N GLY A 24 9.33 1.54 2.48
CA GLY A 24 7.87 1.50 2.47
C GLY A 24 7.30 0.53 3.51
N GLN A 25 7.90 -0.65 3.67
CA GLN A 25 7.50 -1.62 4.70
C GLN A 25 7.71 -1.08 6.11
N VAL A 26 8.87 -0.49 6.38
CA VAL A 26 9.21 0.09 7.69
C VAL A 26 8.24 1.22 8.06
N LEU A 27 7.95 2.13 7.13
CA LEU A 27 7.03 3.24 7.36
C LEU A 27 5.58 2.77 7.51
N SER A 28 5.15 1.80 6.68
CA SER A 28 3.78 1.28 6.73
C SER A 28 3.48 0.43 7.95
N ALA A 29 4.49 -0.03 8.67
CA ALA A 29 4.32 -0.77 9.92
C ALA A 29 4.08 0.15 11.13
N GLY A 30 4.01 1.49 10.95
CA GLY A 30 3.69 2.46 12.01
C GLY A 30 2.34 2.18 12.67
N THR A 31 2.22 2.53 13.95
CA THR A 31 1.01 2.28 14.76
C THR A 31 0.00 3.43 14.70
N ASN A 32 0.43 4.63 14.32
CA ASN A 32 -0.44 5.78 14.14
C ASN A 32 -1.16 5.69 12.80
N VAL A 33 -2.44 5.36 12.83
CA VAL A 33 -3.26 5.13 11.64
C VAL A 33 -4.48 6.03 11.65
N ILE A 34 -4.76 6.62 10.49
CA ILE A 34 -6.02 7.30 10.18
C ILE A 34 -6.72 6.45 9.13
N TYR A 35 -7.94 6.02 9.41
CA TYR A 35 -8.77 5.33 8.44
C TYR A 35 -9.67 6.35 7.78
N SER A 36 -9.62 6.42 6.44
CA SER A 36 -10.53 7.31 5.70
C SER A 36 -11.96 6.83 5.85
N ASN A 37 -12.85 7.76 6.05
CA ASN A 37 -14.30 7.51 6.06
C ASN A 37 -14.98 8.03 4.80
N GLY A 38 -14.22 8.60 3.86
CA GLY A 38 -14.66 9.06 2.55
C GLY A 38 -16.13 9.53 2.50
N PRO A 39 -16.82 9.25 1.40
CA PRO A 39 -18.24 9.57 1.29
C PRO A 39 -19.17 8.76 2.19
N SER A 40 -18.74 7.62 2.75
CA SER A 40 -19.60 6.83 3.65
C SER A 40 -19.91 7.54 4.97
N GLY A 41 -19.03 8.42 5.42
CA GLY A 41 -19.14 9.13 6.69
C GLY A 41 -18.98 8.25 7.94
N THR A 42 -18.82 6.94 7.78
CA THR A 42 -18.60 6.00 8.89
C THR A 42 -17.10 5.81 9.09
N VAL A 43 -16.60 6.22 10.26
CA VAL A 43 -15.17 6.08 10.59
C VAL A 43 -14.82 4.62 10.86
N PRO A 44 -14.01 3.96 10.02
CA PRO A 44 -13.53 2.61 10.30
C PRO A 44 -12.62 2.59 11.52
N THR A 45 -12.64 1.50 12.28
CA THR A 45 -11.75 1.28 13.43
C THR A 45 -10.56 0.37 13.10
N ALA A 46 -10.56 -0.21 11.89
CA ALA A 46 -9.52 -1.11 11.39
C ALA A 46 -9.49 -1.08 9.86
N SER A 47 -8.38 -1.52 9.26
CA SER A 47 -8.24 -1.65 7.80
C SER A 47 -9.35 -2.48 7.16
N SER A 48 -9.84 -3.51 7.88
CA SER A 48 -10.94 -4.38 7.42
C SER A 48 -12.29 -3.69 7.35
N GLY A 49 -12.46 -2.56 8.03
CA GLY A 49 -13.71 -1.78 8.02
C GLY A 49 -13.79 -0.76 6.90
N ILE A 50 -12.72 -0.56 6.12
CA ILE A 50 -12.72 0.39 5.00
C ILE A 50 -13.60 -0.16 3.87
N LEU A 51 -14.59 0.60 3.49
CA LEU A 51 -15.48 0.25 2.38
C LEU A 51 -14.88 0.75 1.04
N PRO A 52 -15.32 0.18 -0.11
CA PRO A 52 -14.87 0.62 -1.43
C PRO A 52 -15.08 2.11 -1.73
N VAL A 53 -16.04 2.73 -1.04
CA VAL A 53 -16.38 4.16 -1.16
C VAL A 53 -15.55 5.06 -0.23
N ASP A 54 -14.80 4.49 0.71
CA ASP A 54 -13.99 5.26 1.68
C ASP A 54 -12.67 5.69 1.04
N THR A 55 -12.78 6.53 0.02
CA THR A 55 -11.66 7.11 -0.71
C THR A 55 -11.01 8.23 0.09
N MET A 56 -9.75 8.53 -0.26
CA MET A 56 -8.97 9.55 0.42
C MET A 56 -9.55 10.95 0.23
N THR A 57 -9.58 11.72 1.31
CA THR A 57 -10.10 13.09 1.35
C THR A 57 -9.06 14.09 1.86
N VAL A 58 -9.28 15.38 1.61
CA VAL A 58 -8.46 16.48 2.19
C VAL A 58 -8.54 16.47 3.72
N ALA A 59 -9.68 16.07 4.28
CA ALA A 59 -9.85 15.98 5.73
C ALA A 59 -8.89 14.96 6.36
N ASP A 60 -8.59 13.85 5.68
CA ASP A 60 -7.64 12.84 6.18
C ASP A 60 -6.23 13.42 6.29
N ILE A 61 -5.79 14.18 5.28
CA ILE A 61 -4.49 14.87 5.28
C ILE A 61 -4.45 15.91 6.39
N ARG A 62 -5.51 16.71 6.53
CA ARG A 62 -5.64 17.71 7.61
C ARG A 62 -5.51 17.05 8.98
N ASN A 63 -6.22 15.95 9.22
CA ASN A 63 -6.18 15.22 10.48
C ASN A 63 -4.77 14.67 10.79
N ALA A 64 -4.06 14.17 9.78
CA ALA A 64 -2.69 13.71 9.93
C ALA A 64 -1.76 14.87 10.31
N VAL A 65 -1.85 16.01 9.61
CA VAL A 65 -1.02 17.19 9.89
C VAL A 65 -1.32 17.78 11.27
N VAL A 66 -2.59 17.87 11.66
CA VAL A 66 -2.98 18.34 13.00
C VAL A 66 -2.40 17.42 14.07
N SER A 67 -2.49 16.11 13.88
CA SER A 67 -1.93 15.12 14.81
C SER A 67 -0.41 15.22 14.90
N LEU A 68 0.29 15.38 13.79
CA LEU A 68 1.75 15.60 13.78
C LEU A 68 2.14 16.87 14.54
N ARG A 69 1.42 17.97 14.32
CA ARG A 69 1.66 19.25 15.04
C ARG A 69 1.38 19.13 16.53
N THR A 70 0.29 18.45 16.89
CA THR A 70 -0.06 18.18 18.29
C THR A 70 1.04 17.37 19.00
N ASN A 71 1.62 16.41 18.29
CA ASN A 71 2.72 15.59 18.77
C ASN A 71 4.09 16.31 18.70
N LYS A 72 4.11 17.59 18.33
CA LYS A 72 5.34 18.40 18.18
C LYS A 72 6.37 17.74 17.25
N ALA A 73 5.88 17.10 16.17
CA ALA A 73 6.74 16.56 15.14
C ALA A 73 7.33 17.70 14.30
N LEU A 74 8.63 17.64 14.02
CA LEU A 74 9.28 18.65 13.20
C LEU A 74 8.89 18.46 11.73
N PRO A 75 8.51 19.53 11.01
CA PRO A 75 8.24 19.48 9.59
C PRO A 75 9.48 19.04 8.81
N ARG A 76 9.27 18.43 7.62
CA ARG A 76 10.36 17.91 6.78
C ARG A 76 11.00 18.98 5.91
N MET A 77 10.20 19.91 5.36
CA MET A 77 10.66 20.99 4.47
C MET A 77 10.05 22.31 4.92
N GLY A 78 10.87 23.18 5.53
CA GLY A 78 10.37 24.44 6.09
C GLY A 78 9.27 24.19 7.11
N GLU A 79 8.03 24.57 6.80
CA GLU A 79 6.84 24.34 7.64
C GLU A 79 5.96 23.17 7.16
N LEU A 80 6.39 22.44 6.13
CA LEU A 80 5.59 21.41 5.48
C LEU A 80 6.00 20.01 5.88
N TYR A 81 5.01 19.16 6.09
CA TYR A 81 5.16 17.70 6.21
C TYR A 81 5.18 17.05 4.84
N ALA A 82 5.75 15.87 4.72
CA ALA A 82 5.74 15.10 3.48
C ALA A 82 4.57 14.10 3.48
N ALA A 83 3.76 14.10 2.43
CA ALA A 83 2.69 13.14 2.21
C ALA A 83 2.99 12.33 0.94
N TYR A 84 3.26 11.04 1.09
CA TYR A 84 3.50 10.10 0.01
C TYR A 84 2.23 9.33 -0.28
N LEU A 85 1.65 9.50 -1.46
CA LEU A 85 0.38 8.92 -1.87
C LEU A 85 0.56 8.02 -3.09
N HIS A 86 -0.25 6.97 -3.14
CA HIS A 86 -0.40 6.22 -4.38
C HIS A 86 -1.13 7.08 -5.43
N PRO A 87 -0.80 6.98 -6.75
CA PRO A 87 -1.46 7.77 -7.79
C PRO A 87 -2.98 7.65 -7.81
N ARG A 88 -3.54 6.50 -7.42
CA ARG A 88 -4.99 6.30 -7.30
C ARG A 88 -5.61 7.11 -6.17
N GLN A 89 -4.97 7.14 -4.98
CA GLN A 89 -5.40 7.99 -3.86
C GLN A 89 -5.32 9.47 -4.23
N SER A 90 -4.26 9.87 -4.94
CA SER A 90 -4.10 11.23 -5.42
C SER A 90 -5.16 11.60 -6.47
N ALA A 91 -5.58 10.65 -7.32
CA ALA A 91 -6.66 10.87 -8.28
C ALA A 91 -7.99 11.14 -7.57
N ASP A 92 -8.34 10.33 -6.57
CA ASP A 92 -9.57 10.52 -5.78
C ASP A 92 -9.53 11.84 -5.01
N LEU A 93 -8.40 12.16 -4.38
CA LEU A 93 -8.21 13.42 -3.68
C LEU A 93 -8.45 14.63 -4.61
N ARG A 94 -7.94 14.58 -5.85
CA ARG A 94 -8.13 15.65 -6.85
C ARG A 94 -9.56 15.70 -7.39
N ALA A 95 -10.30 14.60 -7.31
CA ALA A 95 -11.71 14.55 -7.73
C ALA A 95 -12.67 15.11 -6.66
N GLU A 96 -12.20 15.35 -5.43
CA GLU A 96 -13.01 15.86 -4.34
C GLU A 96 -13.51 17.30 -4.64
N THR A 97 -14.82 17.45 -4.75
CA THR A 97 -15.50 18.72 -5.17
C THR A 97 -16.25 19.44 -4.05
N GLY A 98 -16.33 18.86 -2.86
CA GLY A 98 -17.07 19.43 -1.71
C GLY A 98 -16.43 20.70 -1.15
N THR A 99 -17.16 21.41 -0.29
CA THR A 99 -16.66 22.58 0.46
C THR A 99 -15.44 22.18 1.29
N GLY A 100 -14.29 22.83 1.05
CA GLY A 100 -12.99 22.47 1.65
C GLY A 100 -12.28 21.31 0.96
N GLY A 101 -12.80 20.76 -0.14
CA GLY A 101 -12.16 19.75 -0.95
C GLY A 101 -11.00 20.31 -1.79
N PHE A 102 -10.26 19.39 -2.41
CA PHE A 102 -9.04 19.72 -3.16
C PHE A 102 -9.26 20.80 -4.23
N GLN A 103 -10.35 20.71 -4.99
CA GLN A 103 -10.62 21.65 -6.08
C GLN A 103 -10.93 23.06 -5.58
N GLU A 104 -11.54 23.19 -4.41
CA GLU A 104 -11.82 24.50 -3.81
C GLU A 104 -10.56 25.14 -3.25
N LEU A 105 -9.75 24.39 -2.51
CA LEU A 105 -8.50 24.87 -1.94
C LEU A 105 -7.49 25.30 -3.01
N THR A 106 -7.42 24.58 -4.11
CA THR A 106 -6.47 24.86 -5.19
C THR A 106 -6.83 26.06 -6.06
N LYS A 107 -8.04 26.61 -5.96
CA LYS A 107 -8.42 27.87 -6.64
C LYS A 107 -7.64 29.08 -6.15
N TYR A 108 -7.15 29.04 -4.91
CA TYR A 108 -6.53 30.17 -4.22
C TYR A 108 -5.03 30.02 -3.98
N VAL A 109 -4.42 28.92 -4.40
CA VAL A 109 -3.00 28.62 -4.15
C VAL A 109 -2.23 28.55 -5.47
N GLU A 110 -1.10 29.23 -5.54
CA GLU A 110 -0.18 29.16 -6.67
C GLU A 110 0.49 27.77 -6.71
N ARG A 111 0.39 27.10 -7.86
CA ARG A 111 0.87 25.72 -8.04
C ARG A 111 2.28 25.70 -8.58
N THR A 112 3.27 25.92 -7.76
CA THR A 112 4.66 25.75 -8.16
C THR A 112 5.20 24.46 -7.55
N PRO A 113 5.35 23.36 -8.31
CA PRO A 113 5.97 22.14 -7.79
C PRO A 113 7.46 22.39 -7.58
N PHE A 114 7.93 22.28 -6.34
CA PHE A 114 9.31 22.50 -5.96
C PHE A 114 10.11 21.20 -5.70
N VAL A 115 9.45 20.05 -5.88
CA VAL A 115 10.05 18.71 -5.78
C VAL A 115 9.58 17.86 -6.94
N ALA A 116 10.46 17.05 -7.54
CA ALA A 116 10.08 16.11 -8.60
C ALA A 116 9.02 15.13 -8.09
N GLY A 117 7.90 14.99 -8.82
CA GLY A 117 6.75 14.18 -8.44
C GLY A 117 5.78 14.83 -7.44
N ALA A 118 6.02 16.10 -7.03
CA ALA A 118 5.09 16.81 -6.17
C ALA A 118 3.84 17.22 -6.97
N VAL A 119 2.66 16.93 -6.40
CA VAL A 119 1.35 17.31 -6.97
C VAL A 119 0.93 18.70 -6.49
N GLY A 120 1.36 19.08 -5.29
CA GLY A 120 1.04 20.38 -4.70
C GLY A 120 1.21 20.37 -3.18
N VAL A 121 0.80 21.49 -2.57
CA VAL A 121 0.78 21.65 -1.11
C VAL A 121 -0.67 21.76 -0.66
N ILE A 122 -1.08 20.97 0.32
CA ILE A 122 -2.41 20.98 0.89
C ILE A 122 -2.31 20.86 2.39
N GLU A 123 -3.03 21.71 3.14
CA GLU A 123 -3.17 21.64 4.59
C GLU A 123 -1.84 21.53 5.36
N GLY A 124 -0.75 22.08 4.79
CA GLY A 124 0.57 22.02 5.42
C GLY A 124 1.37 20.75 5.12
N ALA A 125 0.93 19.95 4.17
CA ALA A 125 1.68 18.82 3.63
C ALA A 125 1.98 19.03 2.14
N PHE A 126 3.20 18.73 1.69
CA PHE A 126 3.51 18.60 0.29
C PHE A 126 3.26 17.17 -0.16
N ILE A 127 2.55 17.01 -1.26
CA ILE A 127 2.09 15.72 -1.77
C ILE A 127 3.03 15.23 -2.84
N VAL A 128 3.56 14.03 -2.65
CA VAL A 128 4.39 13.31 -3.61
C VAL A 128 3.65 12.05 -4.05
N GLU A 129 3.45 11.90 -5.35
CA GLU A 129 2.91 10.66 -5.91
C GLU A 129 4.02 9.63 -6.10
N THR A 130 3.76 8.43 -5.61
CA THR A 130 4.63 7.28 -5.87
C THR A 130 3.80 6.00 -5.97
N PRO A 131 4.01 5.17 -7.01
CA PRO A 131 3.32 3.89 -7.14
C PRO A 131 3.82 2.85 -6.13
N ARG A 132 4.88 3.15 -5.38
CA ARG A 132 5.50 2.27 -4.39
C ARG A 132 4.87 2.37 -2.99
N VAL A 133 3.85 3.17 -2.82
CA VAL A 133 3.02 3.14 -1.60
C VAL A 133 2.34 1.78 -1.49
N LEU A 134 2.43 1.17 -0.31
CA LEU A 134 1.82 -0.13 -0.07
C LEU A 134 0.31 -0.10 -0.29
N ASN A 135 -0.19 -1.12 -0.95
CA ASN A 135 -1.61 -1.41 -1.02
C ASN A 135 -1.92 -2.70 -0.26
N GLY A 136 -3.00 -2.69 0.51
CA GLY A 136 -3.38 -3.81 1.36
C GLY A 136 -2.23 -4.24 2.28
N LEU A 137 -1.90 -5.52 2.27
CA LEU A 137 -0.78 -6.12 3.01
C LEU A 137 0.45 -6.38 2.13
N LYS A 138 0.40 -6.00 0.85
CA LYS A 138 1.48 -6.19 -0.13
C LYS A 138 1.92 -4.89 -0.76
N LEU A 139 3.10 -4.93 -1.30
CA LEU A 139 3.67 -3.96 -2.22
C LEU A 139 2.74 -3.74 -3.43
N SER A 140 2.72 -2.55 -3.93
CA SER A 140 1.81 -1.96 -4.93
C SER A 140 1.59 -2.70 -6.25
N THR A 141 2.09 -3.91 -6.44
CA THR A 141 2.02 -4.60 -7.72
C THR A 141 0.85 -5.58 -7.80
N GLY A 142 -0.16 -5.22 -8.58
CA GLY A 142 -0.98 -6.18 -9.30
C GLY A 142 -1.94 -7.06 -8.49
N ILE A 143 -2.54 -6.56 -7.41
CA ILE A 143 -3.65 -7.29 -6.79
C ILE A 143 -4.90 -6.99 -7.61
N THR A 144 -5.47 -8.05 -8.19
CA THR A 144 -6.78 -7.96 -8.84
C THR A 144 -7.85 -7.92 -7.76
N PRO A 145 -8.71 -6.90 -7.71
CA PRO A 145 -9.76 -6.78 -6.71
C PRO A 145 -10.83 -7.89 -6.79
N THR A 146 -10.80 -8.66 -7.86
CA THR A 146 -11.68 -9.82 -8.08
C THR A 146 -10.86 -11.01 -8.48
N VAL A 147 -11.01 -12.12 -7.75
CA VAL A 147 -10.29 -13.37 -8.01
C VAL A 147 -11.29 -14.53 -8.13
N ALA A 148 -11.05 -15.42 -9.09
CA ALA A 148 -11.88 -16.61 -9.27
C ALA A 148 -11.62 -17.63 -8.15
N ILE A 149 -12.69 -18.23 -7.65
CA ILE A 149 -12.67 -19.35 -6.71
C ILE A 149 -12.53 -20.64 -7.50
N THR A 150 -11.70 -21.55 -7.00
CA THR A 150 -11.54 -22.88 -7.60
C THR A 150 -12.04 -24.01 -6.70
N ASN A 151 -12.09 -23.77 -5.38
CA ASN A 151 -12.54 -24.77 -4.42
C ASN A 151 -13.14 -24.11 -3.18
N VAL A 152 -14.14 -24.77 -2.61
CA VAL A 152 -14.83 -24.40 -1.37
C VAL A 152 -14.87 -25.59 -0.43
N ALA A 153 -14.60 -25.39 0.83
CA ALA A 153 -14.80 -26.35 1.91
C ALA A 153 -15.34 -25.64 3.15
N LEU A 154 -16.17 -26.32 3.93
CA LEU A 154 -16.62 -25.85 5.24
C LEU A 154 -16.50 -26.98 6.25
N THR A 155 -15.73 -26.75 7.31
CA THR A 155 -15.52 -27.73 8.36
C THR A 155 -15.55 -27.01 9.71
N SER A 156 -16.37 -27.48 10.62
CA SER A 156 -16.45 -26.95 12.00
C SER A 156 -16.66 -25.42 12.03
N ASN A 157 -17.60 -24.91 11.21
CA ASN A 157 -17.93 -23.50 11.10
C ASN A 157 -16.79 -22.61 10.55
N VAL A 158 -15.79 -23.18 9.90
CA VAL A 158 -14.73 -22.46 9.19
C VAL A 158 -14.83 -22.80 7.71
N VAL A 159 -15.08 -21.78 6.90
CA VAL A 159 -15.02 -21.88 5.43
C VAL A 159 -13.57 -21.71 5.01
N THR A 160 -13.13 -22.56 4.10
CA THR A 160 -11.85 -22.44 3.38
C THR A 160 -12.14 -22.23 1.90
N ILE A 161 -11.72 -21.10 1.38
CA ILE A 161 -11.81 -20.77 -0.04
C ILE A 161 -10.43 -20.94 -0.67
N THR A 162 -10.35 -21.60 -1.81
CA THR A 162 -9.15 -21.68 -2.65
C THR A 162 -9.36 -20.86 -3.92
N THR A 163 -8.41 -20.02 -4.27
CA THR A 163 -8.45 -19.13 -5.44
C THR A 163 -7.56 -19.64 -6.57
N ALA A 164 -7.90 -19.28 -7.79
CA ALA A 164 -7.17 -19.68 -8.99
C ALA A 164 -5.74 -19.12 -9.05
N VAL A 165 -5.53 -17.97 -8.45
CA VAL A 165 -4.23 -17.26 -8.42
C VAL A 165 -3.98 -16.72 -7.02
N ALA A 166 -2.76 -16.31 -6.74
CA ALA A 166 -2.42 -15.65 -5.48
C ALA A 166 -3.27 -14.36 -5.30
N HIS A 167 -4.02 -14.31 -4.19
CA HIS A 167 -5.00 -13.24 -3.95
C HIS A 167 -4.44 -12.04 -3.18
N GLY A 168 -3.31 -12.18 -2.52
CA GLY A 168 -2.71 -11.09 -1.77
C GLY A 168 -3.46 -10.61 -0.53
N LEU A 169 -4.52 -11.29 -0.13
CA LEU A 169 -5.33 -10.96 1.04
C LEU A 169 -4.61 -11.25 2.35
N GLY A 170 -5.00 -10.57 3.40
CA GLY A 170 -4.51 -10.75 4.75
C GLY A 170 -5.60 -10.99 5.78
N THR A 171 -5.20 -11.53 6.92
CA THR A 171 -6.09 -11.71 8.07
C THR A 171 -6.65 -10.37 8.54
N GLY A 172 -7.93 -10.32 8.83
CA GLY A 172 -8.66 -9.10 9.23
C GLY A 172 -9.22 -8.29 8.06
N GLN A 173 -8.90 -8.64 6.80
CA GLN A 173 -9.45 -7.97 5.63
C GLN A 173 -10.88 -8.46 5.34
N VAL A 174 -11.73 -7.56 4.85
CA VAL A 174 -13.10 -7.88 4.44
C VAL A 174 -13.11 -8.30 2.98
N VAL A 175 -13.81 -9.39 2.70
CA VAL A 175 -14.01 -9.93 1.35
C VAL A 175 -15.48 -10.21 1.11
N THR A 176 -15.92 -10.10 -0.12
CA THR A 176 -17.24 -10.54 -0.56
C THR A 176 -17.10 -11.75 -1.47
N VAL A 177 -17.66 -12.87 -1.03
CA VAL A 177 -17.74 -14.14 -1.78
C VAL A 177 -19.09 -14.18 -2.49
N ALA A 178 -19.07 -14.44 -3.78
CA ALA A 178 -20.29 -14.45 -4.59
C ALA A 178 -20.25 -15.51 -5.68
N ALA A 179 -21.43 -15.87 -6.17
CA ALA A 179 -21.63 -16.78 -7.30
C ALA A 179 -20.99 -18.17 -7.10
N THR A 180 -20.82 -18.61 -5.86
CA THR A 180 -20.42 -20.00 -5.60
C THR A 180 -21.59 -20.95 -5.87
N THR A 181 -21.28 -22.18 -6.30
CA THR A 181 -22.27 -23.26 -6.46
C THR A 181 -22.94 -23.57 -5.13
N ASN A 182 -22.16 -23.55 -4.04
CA ASN A 182 -22.67 -23.67 -2.68
C ASN A 182 -23.09 -22.30 -2.16
N THR A 183 -24.26 -21.83 -2.52
CA THR A 183 -24.71 -20.45 -2.21
C THR A 183 -24.72 -20.10 -0.72
N GLY A 184 -24.72 -21.09 0.17
CA GLY A 184 -24.66 -20.89 1.62
C GLY A 184 -23.35 -20.24 2.13
N VAL A 185 -22.28 -20.25 1.32
CA VAL A 185 -21.00 -19.61 1.68
C VAL A 185 -20.86 -18.21 1.08
N ASN A 186 -21.83 -17.74 0.29
CA ASN A 186 -21.82 -16.38 -0.27
C ASN A 186 -22.13 -15.34 0.81
N GLY A 187 -21.48 -14.20 0.72
CA GLY A 187 -21.66 -13.10 1.65
C GLY A 187 -20.40 -12.27 1.82
N THR A 188 -20.45 -11.32 2.75
CA THR A 188 -19.31 -10.48 3.11
C THR A 188 -18.77 -10.91 4.47
N PHE A 189 -17.49 -11.25 4.50
CA PHE A 189 -16.86 -11.88 5.66
C PHE A 189 -15.50 -11.24 5.95
N THR A 190 -15.07 -11.36 7.21
CA THR A 190 -13.71 -10.98 7.63
C THR A 190 -12.82 -12.23 7.61
N ILE A 191 -11.67 -12.13 6.98
CA ILE A 191 -10.69 -13.22 6.89
C ILE A 191 -10.09 -13.51 8.27
N THR A 192 -10.10 -14.78 8.66
CA THR A 192 -9.52 -15.27 9.92
C THR A 192 -8.13 -15.89 9.76
N GLY A 193 -7.82 -16.38 8.56
CA GLY A 193 -6.51 -16.94 8.23
C GLY A 193 -6.28 -16.95 6.73
N THR A 194 -5.03 -16.96 6.29
CA THR A 194 -4.69 -16.86 4.88
C THR A 194 -3.35 -17.53 4.53
N THR A 195 -3.26 -18.05 3.30
CA THR A 195 -2.03 -18.46 2.62
C THR A 195 -1.91 -17.65 1.32
N SER A 196 -1.07 -18.04 0.39
CA SER A 196 -0.97 -17.35 -0.92
C SER A 196 -2.22 -17.48 -1.78
N THR A 197 -2.87 -18.65 -1.75
CA THR A 197 -4.01 -19.00 -2.59
C THR A 197 -5.25 -19.45 -1.81
N THR A 198 -5.19 -19.53 -0.48
CA THR A 198 -6.34 -19.88 0.35
C THR A 198 -6.60 -18.84 1.41
N PHE A 199 -7.84 -18.61 1.76
CA PHE A 199 -8.22 -17.85 2.93
C PHE A 199 -9.41 -18.53 3.64
N THR A 200 -9.55 -18.19 4.93
CA THR A 200 -10.61 -18.74 5.78
C THR A 200 -11.43 -17.64 6.41
N TYR A 201 -12.70 -17.93 6.67
CA TYR A 201 -13.57 -17.09 7.48
C TYR A 201 -14.57 -17.94 8.29
N ALA A 202 -15.11 -17.36 9.35
CA ALA A 202 -16.09 -18.04 10.19
C ALA A 202 -17.50 -17.97 9.59
N LEU A 203 -18.19 -19.10 9.52
CA LEU A 203 -19.57 -19.19 9.08
C LEU A 203 -20.24 -20.40 9.72
N THR A 204 -21.31 -20.18 10.47
CA THR A 204 -22.10 -21.26 11.05
C THR A 204 -23.05 -21.83 10.00
N ALA A 205 -22.68 -22.97 9.44
CA ALA A 205 -23.48 -23.71 8.46
C ALA A 205 -23.11 -25.21 8.46
N SER A 206 -23.86 -26.02 7.71
CA SER A 206 -23.55 -27.42 7.54
C SER A 206 -22.21 -27.62 6.83
N ASN A 207 -21.46 -28.64 7.25
CA ASN A 207 -20.15 -28.92 6.65
C ASN A 207 -20.28 -29.22 5.15
N ILE A 208 -19.32 -28.68 4.40
CA ILE A 208 -19.18 -28.90 2.95
C ILE A 208 -17.83 -29.60 2.76
N THR A 209 -17.87 -30.82 2.25
CA THR A 209 -16.64 -31.51 1.83
C THR A 209 -15.99 -30.70 0.71
N SER A 210 -14.66 -30.61 0.72
CA SER A 210 -13.90 -29.87 -0.29
C SER A 210 -14.36 -30.22 -1.71
N VAL A 211 -14.86 -29.24 -2.43
CA VAL A 211 -15.47 -29.39 -3.75
C VAL A 211 -15.04 -28.25 -4.67
N ALA A 212 -14.83 -28.57 -5.95
CA ALA A 212 -14.55 -27.58 -6.97
C ALA A 212 -15.72 -26.59 -7.11
N ASP A 213 -15.41 -25.32 -7.24
CA ASP A 213 -16.38 -24.24 -7.34
C ASP A 213 -15.94 -23.18 -8.37
N THR A 214 -16.87 -22.39 -8.88
CA THR A 214 -16.64 -21.38 -9.93
C THR A 214 -16.98 -19.97 -9.49
N GLY A 215 -17.16 -19.75 -8.21
CA GLY A 215 -17.47 -18.43 -7.64
C GLY A 215 -16.36 -17.39 -7.80
N THR A 216 -16.64 -16.22 -7.30
CA THR A 216 -15.69 -15.10 -7.28
C THR A 216 -15.57 -14.51 -5.87
N VAL A 217 -14.38 -14.05 -5.54
CA VAL A 217 -14.14 -13.21 -4.37
C VAL A 217 -13.77 -11.80 -4.82
N THR A 218 -14.45 -10.81 -4.27
CA THR A 218 -14.11 -9.39 -4.43
C THR A 218 -13.65 -8.81 -3.10
N PHE A 219 -12.74 -7.85 -3.15
CA PHE A 219 -12.20 -7.22 -1.95
C PHE A 219 -11.81 -5.78 -2.22
N THR A 220 -11.74 -4.99 -1.15
CA THR A 220 -11.28 -3.61 -1.22
C THR A 220 -9.77 -3.56 -1.14
N ASN A 221 -9.16 -2.86 -2.07
CA ASN A 221 -7.73 -2.62 -2.07
C ASN A 221 -7.45 -1.38 -1.21
N ASN A 222 -6.88 -1.57 -0.03
CA ASN A 222 -6.56 -0.49 0.88
C ASN A 222 -5.16 0.05 0.58
N TYR A 223 -5.06 1.32 0.27
CA TYR A 223 -3.81 2.03 0.05
C TYR A 223 -3.34 2.70 1.34
N ARG A 224 -2.03 2.72 1.56
CA ARG A 224 -1.40 3.22 2.79
C ARG A 224 -0.57 4.45 2.52
N ALA A 225 -1.20 5.60 2.37
CA ALA A 225 -0.47 6.86 2.28
C ALA A 225 0.30 7.14 3.58
N ILE A 226 1.46 7.74 3.45
CA ILE A 226 2.36 8.05 4.56
C ILE A 226 2.48 9.56 4.69
N VAL A 227 2.16 10.09 5.86
CA VAL A 227 2.41 11.51 6.20
C VAL A 227 3.49 11.56 7.27
N ALA A 228 4.62 12.17 6.95
CA ALA A 228 5.82 12.09 7.76
C ALA A 228 6.47 13.45 8.03
N GLY A 229 6.94 13.62 9.25
CA GLY A 229 7.85 14.67 9.65
C GLY A 229 9.32 14.28 9.44
N ARG A 230 10.23 15.14 9.90
CA ARG A 230 11.68 14.98 9.72
C ARG A 230 12.25 13.76 10.44
N GLU A 231 11.71 13.40 11.60
CA GLU A 231 12.25 12.35 12.49
C GLU A 231 11.48 11.02 12.36
N ALA A 232 10.71 10.83 11.27
CA ALA A 232 9.90 9.63 11.10
C ALA A 232 10.74 8.37 10.86
N LEU A 233 11.82 8.50 10.10
CA LEU A 233 12.69 7.40 9.66
C LEU A 233 14.14 7.74 9.95
N ALA A 234 14.90 6.75 10.40
CA ALA A 234 16.36 6.78 10.47
C ALA A 234 16.92 5.69 9.55
N GLU A 235 18.03 6.01 8.92
CA GLU A 235 18.87 5.10 8.16
C GLU A 235 20.20 4.92 8.89
N ALA A 236 20.61 3.68 9.10
CA ALA A 236 21.93 3.32 9.56
C ALA A 236 22.65 2.65 8.38
N GLN A 237 23.61 3.35 7.80
CA GLN A 237 24.33 2.91 6.62
C GLN A 237 25.79 2.61 6.97
N ALA A 238 26.23 1.39 6.69
CA ALA A 238 27.63 0.99 6.85
C ALA A 238 28.37 0.88 5.50
N ALA A 239 27.65 0.55 4.41
CA ALA A 239 28.17 0.63 3.05
C ALA A 239 27.09 1.16 2.12
N ASP A 240 27.48 2.09 1.25
CA ASP A 240 26.61 2.67 0.23
C ASP A 240 26.28 1.66 -0.87
N ILE A 241 25.25 1.97 -1.66
CA ILE A 241 24.89 1.18 -2.83
C ILE A 241 26.09 1.15 -3.77
N SER A 242 26.61 -0.04 -4.03
CA SER A 242 27.75 -0.25 -4.93
C SER A 242 27.45 -1.35 -5.92
N THR A 243 27.76 -1.09 -7.18
CA THR A 243 27.70 -2.09 -8.23
C THR A 243 28.98 -2.90 -8.23
N VAL A 244 28.84 -4.24 -8.22
CA VAL A 244 29.96 -5.17 -8.28
C VAL A 244 29.90 -5.93 -9.60
N ILE A 245 30.99 -5.85 -10.34
CA ILE A 245 31.21 -6.65 -11.55
C ILE A 245 32.09 -7.82 -11.15
N GLY A 246 31.55 -9.03 -11.25
CA GLY A 246 32.29 -10.25 -10.93
C GLY A 246 33.38 -10.61 -11.98
N PRO A 247 34.27 -11.54 -11.65
CA PRO A 247 35.23 -12.03 -12.60
C PRO A 247 34.56 -12.76 -13.77
N GLU A 248 35.32 -12.94 -14.84
CA GLU A 248 34.91 -13.77 -15.97
C GLU A 248 34.77 -15.23 -15.53
N ILE A 249 33.60 -15.82 -15.76
CA ILE A 249 33.26 -17.18 -15.28
C ILE A 249 33.64 -18.24 -16.32
N ASP A 250 33.76 -17.84 -17.61
CA ASP A 250 34.01 -18.78 -18.72
C ASP A 250 35.43 -18.61 -19.27
N ALA A 251 36.05 -19.74 -19.65
CA ALA A 251 37.36 -19.79 -20.32
C ALA A 251 37.40 -18.96 -21.63
N LEU A 252 36.28 -18.73 -22.29
CA LEU A 252 36.15 -17.88 -23.47
C LEU A 252 35.83 -16.42 -23.15
N ARG A 253 35.83 -16.05 -21.87
CA ARG A 253 35.56 -14.67 -21.37
C ARG A 253 34.27 -14.06 -21.84
N ARG A 254 33.21 -14.88 -22.01
CA ARG A 254 31.92 -14.44 -22.54
C ARG A 254 30.91 -13.99 -21.49
N PHE A 255 31.05 -14.45 -20.24
CA PHE A 255 30.10 -14.25 -19.19
C PHE A 255 30.71 -13.59 -17.97
N ARG A 256 30.07 -12.51 -17.48
CA ARG A 256 30.38 -11.86 -16.21
C ARG A 256 29.11 -11.75 -15.40
N THR A 257 29.24 -11.85 -14.09
CA THR A 257 28.14 -11.53 -13.16
C THR A 257 28.20 -10.05 -12.80
N ILE A 258 27.07 -9.38 -12.82
CA ILE A 258 26.91 -8.01 -12.34
C ILE A 258 25.83 -8.00 -11.29
N GLY A 259 26.10 -7.39 -10.16
CA GLY A 259 25.15 -7.25 -9.05
C GLY A 259 25.37 -5.96 -8.31
N TRP A 260 24.52 -5.71 -7.33
CA TRP A 260 24.69 -4.60 -6.40
C TRP A 260 24.64 -5.12 -4.96
N TYR A 261 25.23 -4.38 -4.05
CA TYR A 261 25.06 -4.60 -2.63
C TYR A 261 24.85 -3.27 -1.89
N TYR A 262 24.16 -3.38 -0.79
CA TYR A 262 23.95 -2.29 0.19
C TYR A 262 24.06 -2.92 1.57
N PHE A 263 24.74 -2.27 2.48
CA PHE A 263 24.83 -2.71 3.86
C PHE A 263 24.37 -1.62 4.80
N GLY A 264 23.14 -1.76 5.23
CA GLY A 264 22.47 -0.80 6.09
C GLY A 264 21.12 -1.31 6.57
N GLY A 265 20.41 -0.47 7.29
CA GLY A 265 19.08 -0.76 7.78
C GLY A 265 18.26 0.51 8.00
N PHE A 266 16.96 0.36 7.98
CA PHE A 266 15.99 1.42 8.20
C PHE A 266 15.16 1.11 9.43
N ALA A 267 14.91 2.12 10.26
CA ALA A 267 14.05 2.01 11.42
C ALA A 267 13.21 3.27 11.59
N ARG A 268 12.00 3.11 12.14
CA ARG A 268 11.21 4.26 12.60
C ARG A 268 11.92 4.86 13.81
N LEU A 269 12.29 6.13 13.71
CA LEU A 269 13.00 6.83 14.79
C LEU A 269 12.01 7.36 15.84
N ARG A 270 10.96 8.03 15.37
CA ARG A 270 9.94 8.64 16.22
C ARG A 270 8.56 8.34 15.68
N GLU A 271 7.84 7.45 16.33
CA GLU A 271 6.49 7.05 15.92
C GLU A 271 5.52 8.24 15.87
N ALA A 272 5.65 9.19 16.79
CA ALA A 272 4.83 10.40 16.84
C ALA A 272 5.04 11.36 15.64
N ALA A 273 6.10 11.17 14.84
CA ALA A 273 6.39 11.95 13.64
C ALA A 273 5.88 11.26 12.35
N LEU A 274 5.13 10.17 12.48
CA LEU A 274 4.64 9.37 11.37
C LEU A 274 3.16 9.08 11.55
N TYR A 275 2.37 9.32 10.51
CA TYR A 275 0.98 8.87 10.38
C TYR A 275 0.78 8.14 9.07
N ARG A 276 0.06 7.03 9.13
CA ARG A 276 -0.40 6.28 7.98
C ARG A 276 -1.87 6.58 7.75
N ILE A 277 -2.26 6.92 6.52
CA ILE A 277 -3.65 7.06 6.13
C ILE A 277 -4.01 5.84 5.29
N GLU A 278 -4.99 5.08 5.72
CA GLU A 278 -5.53 3.95 4.96
C GLU A 278 -6.86 4.34 4.33
N SER A 279 -6.96 4.18 3.02
CA SER A 279 -8.16 4.46 2.25
C SER A 279 -8.36 3.44 1.14
N ALA A 280 -9.59 3.30 0.65
CA ALA A 280 -9.86 2.69 -0.65
C ALA A 280 -9.43 3.64 -1.78
N ALA A 281 -9.63 3.23 -3.02
CA ALA A 281 -9.53 4.07 -4.21
C ALA A 281 -10.56 3.66 -5.24
N THR A 282 -11.15 4.64 -5.95
CA THR A 282 -12.25 4.42 -6.91
C THR A 282 -11.89 3.44 -8.03
N ASN A 283 -10.63 3.40 -8.43
CA ASN A 283 -10.11 2.51 -9.48
C ASN A 283 -9.12 1.48 -8.91
N GLY A 284 -9.34 1.08 -7.67
CA GLY A 284 -8.49 0.16 -6.92
C GLY A 284 -8.77 -1.31 -7.17
#